data_123d2aefaef823436739a255cd99b921
#
_entry.id   123d2aefaef823436739a255cd99b921
#
_cell.length_a   1.000
_cell.length_b   1.000
_cell.length_c   1.000
_cell.angle_alpha   90.00
_cell.angle_beta   90.00
_cell.angle_gamma   90.00
#
_symmetry.space_group_name_H-M   'P 1'
#
loop_
_entity.id
_entity.type
_entity.pdbx_description
1 polymer ?
#
loop_
_entity_poly.entity_id
_entity_poly.type
_entity_poly.pdbx_seq_one_letter_code
_entity_poly.pdbx_strand_id
1 'polypeptide(L)'
;MGTIIGEGITFDDVLLVPQYSEVTPNMIDLKTHLTKKIVLNIPMMSAAMDTVTESKMAIAMARQGGIGIIHKNMSIEAQADEVDKVKRSENGVITDPFFLSPDNTLQDADNLMAKFRISGVPITENGRLVGIITNRDLKFETDFTKKISESMTSEGLITAPEGITLEEAKKILAKARKEKLPIVDKDFNLKGLITIKDIEKQIKYPLSAKDDQGRLLCGAGVGITGNMMERVDALVAAHVDVIVVDSAHGHSKNILEAVKKIKAKYPDLQVIAGNIATGAAAQALIDAGADAVKVGIGPGSICTTRVVAGIGVPQITAIMDCYAVAREYGIPIIADGGIKYSGEITKAIAAGGSVCMMGSMFAGCDESPGQFELYQGRKYKVYRGMGSIAAMENGSKDRYFQTDAKKLVPEGVEGRVAYKGLVEDTVFQLMGGLRSGMGYCGTKNIEELKENGKFVKISAAALRESHPHDIHITKEAPNYSSAD
;
A
#
# COMPACT_ATOMS: atom_id res chain seq x y z
N MET A 1 30.90 -6.23 -29.23
CA MET A 1 29.73 -6.29 -30.13
C MET A 1 28.53 -6.71 -29.28
N GLY A 2 27.40 -5.98 -29.36
CA GLY A 2 26.20 -6.36 -28.65
C GLY A 2 25.59 -7.66 -29.15
N THR A 3 24.89 -8.40 -28.30
CA THR A 3 24.27 -9.70 -28.65
C THR A 3 22.77 -9.65 -28.43
N ILE A 4 21.97 -10.17 -29.34
CA ILE A 4 20.54 -10.39 -29.16
C ILE A 4 20.38 -11.72 -28.41
N ILE A 5 19.82 -11.66 -27.18
CA ILE A 5 19.68 -12.82 -26.28
C ILE A 5 18.30 -13.47 -26.34
N GLY A 6 17.32 -12.82 -26.97
CA GLY A 6 15.97 -13.33 -27.06
C GLY A 6 14.96 -12.31 -27.57
N GLU A 7 13.69 -12.69 -27.53
CA GLU A 7 12.53 -11.85 -27.84
C GLU A 7 11.83 -11.41 -26.55
N GLY A 8 11.52 -10.12 -26.42
CA GLY A 8 10.81 -9.59 -25.26
C GLY A 8 9.29 -9.52 -25.51
N ILE A 9 8.50 -9.95 -24.53
CA ILE A 9 7.05 -10.03 -24.58
C ILE A 9 6.44 -9.17 -23.48
N THR A 10 5.47 -8.32 -23.83
CA THR A 10 4.70 -7.51 -22.89
C THR A 10 3.23 -7.96 -22.80
N PHE A 11 2.42 -7.27 -21.98
CA PHE A 11 1.01 -7.62 -21.77
C PHE A 11 0.19 -7.63 -23.07
N ASP A 12 0.48 -6.70 -23.99
CA ASP A 12 -0.24 -6.56 -25.26
C ASP A 12 0.13 -7.66 -26.29
N ASP A 13 1.19 -8.43 -26.04
CA ASP A 13 1.65 -9.48 -26.95
C ASP A 13 1.04 -10.85 -26.66
N VAL A 14 0.28 -11.00 -25.58
CA VAL A 14 -0.24 -12.29 -25.12
C VAL A 14 -1.68 -12.21 -24.62
N LEU A 15 -2.39 -13.35 -24.74
CA LEU A 15 -3.64 -13.62 -24.02
C LEU A 15 -3.51 -14.93 -23.24
N LEU A 16 -4.26 -15.04 -22.12
CA LEU A 16 -4.42 -16.30 -21.42
C LEU A 16 -5.44 -17.17 -22.12
N VAL A 17 -5.10 -18.45 -22.28
CA VAL A 17 -5.97 -19.45 -22.91
C VAL A 17 -7.01 -19.91 -21.89
N PRO A 18 -8.31 -19.83 -22.18
CA PRO A 18 -9.34 -20.36 -21.30
C PRO A 18 -9.21 -21.88 -21.18
N GLN A 19 -9.47 -22.37 -19.96
CA GLN A 19 -9.35 -23.79 -19.64
C GLN A 19 -10.65 -24.30 -19.02
N TYR A 20 -10.80 -25.63 -18.92
CA TYR A 20 -11.92 -26.20 -18.20
C TYR A 20 -11.99 -25.64 -16.76
N SER A 21 -13.17 -25.22 -16.34
CA SER A 21 -13.36 -24.55 -15.05
C SER A 21 -14.61 -25.08 -14.33
N GLU A 22 -14.43 -25.40 -13.06
CA GLU A 22 -15.50 -25.63 -12.09
C GLU A 22 -15.55 -24.48 -11.06
N VAL A 23 -14.84 -23.38 -11.34
CA VAL A 23 -14.62 -22.26 -10.40
C VAL A 23 -15.46 -21.08 -10.83
N THR A 24 -16.26 -20.54 -9.90
CA THR A 24 -16.95 -19.27 -10.07
C THR A 24 -16.21 -18.14 -9.34
N PRO A 25 -16.36 -16.87 -9.75
CA PRO A 25 -15.61 -15.75 -9.17
C PRO A 25 -15.69 -15.63 -7.63
N ASN A 26 -16.79 -16.01 -7.02
CA ASN A 26 -17.00 -15.99 -5.57
C ASN A 26 -16.28 -17.12 -4.81
N MET A 27 -15.79 -18.15 -5.51
CA MET A 27 -15.03 -19.26 -4.92
C MET A 27 -13.51 -18.98 -4.89
N ILE A 28 -13.06 -17.87 -5.51
CA ILE A 28 -11.65 -17.57 -5.70
C ILE A 28 -11.07 -16.86 -4.48
N ASP A 29 -9.97 -17.39 -3.95
CA ASP A 29 -9.16 -16.76 -2.92
C ASP A 29 -8.05 -15.93 -3.57
N LEU A 30 -8.01 -14.62 -3.26
CA LEU A 30 -7.01 -13.67 -3.78
C LEU A 30 -5.84 -13.45 -2.82
N LYS A 31 -5.78 -14.17 -1.70
CA LYS A 31 -4.65 -14.08 -0.77
C LYS A 31 -3.35 -14.40 -1.47
N THR A 32 -2.32 -13.62 -1.13
CA THR A 32 -1.01 -13.75 -1.75
C THR A 32 0.10 -13.28 -0.82
N HIS A 33 1.31 -13.82 -1.00
CA HIS A 33 2.48 -13.37 -0.30
C HIS A 33 3.04 -12.08 -0.90
N LEU A 34 3.15 -11.02 -0.09
CA LEU A 34 3.88 -9.80 -0.42
C LEU A 34 5.39 -10.00 -0.22
N THR A 35 5.73 -10.62 0.90
CA THR A 35 7.09 -11.00 1.28
C THR A 35 7.07 -12.40 1.89
N LYS A 36 8.22 -12.91 2.33
CA LYS A 36 8.29 -14.20 3.04
C LYS A 36 7.32 -14.32 4.21
N LYS A 37 7.04 -13.21 4.91
CA LYS A 37 6.25 -13.20 6.16
C LYS A 37 4.92 -12.47 6.03
N ILE A 38 4.80 -11.50 5.12
CA ILE A 38 3.59 -10.67 4.97
C ILE A 38 2.67 -11.28 3.91
N VAL A 39 1.41 -11.48 4.28
CA VAL A 39 0.34 -11.94 3.38
C VAL A 39 -0.66 -10.80 3.19
N LEU A 40 -1.05 -10.55 1.95
CA LEU A 40 -2.13 -9.64 1.59
C LEU A 40 -3.40 -10.43 1.25
N ASN A 41 -4.56 -9.81 1.43
CA ASN A 41 -5.85 -10.40 1.07
C ASN A 41 -6.23 -10.19 -0.41
N ILE A 42 -5.57 -9.24 -1.09
CA ILE A 42 -5.64 -9.02 -2.54
C ILE A 42 -4.25 -8.71 -3.09
N PRO A 43 -3.93 -9.07 -4.33
CA PRO A 43 -2.59 -8.91 -4.92
C PRO A 43 -2.32 -7.48 -5.42
N MET A 44 -2.56 -6.47 -4.59
CA MET A 44 -2.48 -5.06 -5.00
C MET A 44 -1.61 -4.22 -4.06
N MET A 45 -0.83 -3.34 -4.70
CA MET A 45 0.05 -2.39 -4.02
C MET A 45 0.00 -1.04 -4.73
N SER A 46 -0.18 0.07 -3.98
CA SER A 46 -0.05 1.41 -4.56
C SER A 46 1.40 1.89 -4.53
N ALA A 47 1.83 2.52 -5.63
CA ALA A 47 3.23 2.86 -5.88
C ALA A 47 3.75 3.97 -4.96
N ALA A 48 5.04 3.88 -4.61
CA ALA A 48 5.78 4.86 -3.81
C ALA A 48 6.09 6.14 -4.62
N MET A 49 5.06 6.85 -5.05
CA MET A 49 5.16 8.05 -5.88
C MET A 49 4.46 9.22 -5.21
N ASP A 50 5.04 10.41 -5.33
CA ASP A 50 4.58 11.62 -4.64
C ASP A 50 3.24 12.19 -5.14
N THR A 51 2.66 11.61 -6.19
CA THR A 51 1.30 11.87 -6.67
C THR A 51 0.38 10.65 -6.53
N VAL A 52 0.80 9.60 -5.82
CA VAL A 52 0.02 8.35 -5.68
C VAL A 52 -0.23 7.99 -4.22
N THR A 53 0.83 7.85 -3.39
CA THR A 53 0.68 7.22 -2.07
C THR A 53 1.24 8.05 -0.93
N GLU A 54 0.33 8.62 -0.15
CA GLU A 54 0.51 9.08 1.22
C GLU A 54 -0.47 8.33 2.13
N SER A 55 -0.61 8.74 3.39
CA SER A 55 -1.41 8.00 4.40
C SER A 55 -2.85 7.73 3.96
N LYS A 56 -3.52 8.66 3.28
CA LYS A 56 -4.91 8.48 2.81
C LYS A 56 -5.03 7.30 1.85
N MET A 57 -4.16 7.24 0.84
CA MET A 57 -4.13 6.14 -0.13
C MET A 57 -3.70 4.83 0.54
N ALA A 58 -2.69 4.85 1.41
CA ALA A 58 -2.22 3.67 2.11
C ALA A 58 -3.31 3.07 3.01
N ILE A 59 -4.07 3.90 3.74
CA ILE A 59 -5.22 3.47 4.54
C ILE A 59 -6.30 2.84 3.67
N ALA A 60 -6.68 3.50 2.58
CA ALA A 60 -7.73 3.01 1.69
C ALA A 60 -7.31 1.67 1.05
N MET A 61 -6.06 1.56 0.59
CA MET A 61 -5.54 0.32 0.00
C MET A 61 -5.49 -0.84 0.99
N ALA A 62 -5.01 -0.60 2.22
CA ALA A 62 -4.96 -1.61 3.26
C ALA A 62 -6.37 -2.08 3.69
N ARG A 63 -7.36 -1.18 3.73
CA ARG A 63 -8.78 -1.51 3.97
C ARG A 63 -9.36 -2.47 2.93
N GLN A 64 -8.93 -2.35 1.68
CA GLN A 64 -9.34 -3.25 0.61
C GLN A 64 -8.57 -4.58 0.62
N GLY A 65 -7.55 -4.73 1.47
CA GLY A 65 -6.77 -5.96 1.61
C GLY A 65 -5.42 -5.95 0.91
N GLY A 66 -5.05 -4.83 0.27
CA GLY A 66 -3.74 -4.58 -0.33
C GLY A 66 -2.80 -3.82 0.62
N ILE A 67 -1.82 -3.11 0.07
CA ILE A 67 -0.88 -2.28 0.83
C ILE A 67 -0.50 -1.02 0.06
N GLY A 68 -0.35 0.10 0.78
CA GLY A 68 0.23 1.32 0.22
C GLY A 68 1.68 1.52 0.63
N ILE A 69 2.51 2.01 -0.30
CA ILE A 69 3.90 2.33 -0.04
C ILE A 69 4.07 3.84 -0.02
N ILE A 70 4.32 4.40 1.17
CA ILE A 70 4.53 5.84 1.36
C ILE A 70 5.81 6.28 0.64
N HIS A 71 5.70 7.31 -0.19
CA HIS A 71 6.85 7.83 -0.96
C HIS A 71 7.87 8.55 -0.06
N LYS A 72 9.10 8.67 -0.56
CA LYS A 72 10.22 9.29 0.17
C LYS A 72 10.48 10.77 -0.15
N ASN A 73 9.73 11.38 -1.07
CA ASN A 73 9.89 12.78 -1.47
C ASN A 73 9.34 13.74 -0.39
N MET A 74 9.82 13.56 0.82
CA MET A 74 9.50 14.36 2.01
C MET A 74 10.58 14.16 3.06
N SER A 75 10.58 14.97 4.14
CA SER A 75 11.53 14.78 5.24
C SER A 75 11.37 13.40 5.91
N ILE A 76 12.36 12.99 6.68
CA ILE A 76 12.34 11.73 7.42
C ILE A 76 11.15 11.72 8.40
N GLU A 77 10.98 12.82 9.13
CA GLU A 77 9.92 12.99 10.13
C GLU A 77 8.54 12.98 9.47
N ALA A 78 8.38 13.66 8.32
CA ALA A 78 7.11 13.69 7.60
C ALA A 78 6.72 12.31 7.09
N GLN A 79 7.67 11.52 6.58
CA GLN A 79 7.39 10.16 6.11
C GLN A 79 7.03 9.22 7.28
N ALA A 80 7.74 9.33 8.40
CA ALA A 80 7.43 8.58 9.62
C ALA A 80 6.03 8.95 10.16
N ASP A 81 5.65 10.25 10.13
CA ASP A 81 4.32 10.72 10.51
C ASP A 81 3.22 10.16 9.59
N GLU A 82 3.46 10.08 8.28
CA GLU A 82 2.54 9.44 7.34
C GLU A 82 2.35 7.94 7.65
N VAL A 83 3.41 7.21 7.99
CA VAL A 83 3.33 5.81 8.43
C VAL A 83 2.55 5.71 9.75
N ASP A 84 2.85 6.55 10.75
CA ASP A 84 2.15 6.58 12.05
C ASP A 84 0.65 6.83 11.87
N LYS A 85 0.25 7.74 10.96
CA LYS A 85 -1.17 7.97 10.62
C LYS A 85 -1.86 6.70 10.12
N VAL A 86 -1.19 5.89 9.30
CA VAL A 86 -1.74 4.62 8.83
C VAL A 86 -1.87 3.63 9.99
N LYS A 87 -0.82 3.47 10.79
CA LYS A 87 -0.77 2.53 11.92
C LYS A 87 -1.80 2.87 13.01
N ARG A 88 -2.13 4.15 13.17
CA ARG A 88 -3.15 4.62 14.13
C ARG A 88 -4.57 4.70 13.56
N SER A 89 -4.75 4.55 12.24
CA SER A 89 -6.06 4.72 11.60
C SER A 89 -7.08 3.66 11.97
N GLU A 90 -6.62 2.45 12.25
CA GLU A 90 -7.44 1.32 12.72
C GLU A 90 -6.65 0.46 13.69
N ASN A 91 -7.31 0.15 14.79
CA ASN A 91 -6.81 -0.79 15.77
C ASN A 91 -7.98 -1.74 16.12
N GLY A 92 -7.71 -3.02 16.25
CA GLY A 92 -8.68 -3.93 16.84
C GLY A 92 -8.84 -3.61 18.32
N VAL A 93 -7.75 -3.72 19.06
CA VAL A 93 -7.56 -3.17 20.41
C VAL A 93 -6.41 -2.19 20.31
N ILE A 94 -6.60 -0.94 20.68
CA ILE A 94 -5.52 0.04 20.82
C ILE A 94 -4.70 -0.38 22.04
N THR A 95 -3.56 -0.99 21.84
CA THR A 95 -2.72 -1.56 22.90
C THR A 95 -1.86 -0.51 23.64
N ASP A 96 -1.72 0.67 23.04
CA ASP A 96 -1.05 1.83 23.66
C ASP A 96 -1.92 3.08 23.46
N PRO A 97 -3.06 3.17 24.19
CA PRO A 97 -3.96 4.29 24.05
C PRO A 97 -3.34 5.56 24.65
N PHE A 98 -3.60 6.70 24.02
CA PHE A 98 -3.31 7.97 24.66
C PHE A 98 -4.06 8.06 25.99
N PHE A 99 -3.39 8.55 27.00
CA PHE A 99 -3.97 8.82 28.32
C PHE A 99 -3.50 10.16 28.86
N LEU A 100 -4.26 10.71 29.78
CA LEU A 100 -3.92 11.92 30.54
C LEU A 100 -4.07 11.66 32.04
N SER A 101 -3.50 12.55 32.85
CA SER A 101 -3.68 12.55 34.30
C SER A 101 -4.94 13.36 34.71
N PRO A 102 -5.57 13.02 35.84
CA PRO A 102 -6.64 13.86 36.43
C PRO A 102 -6.24 15.33 36.63
N ASP A 103 -4.95 15.60 36.82
CA ASP A 103 -4.39 16.92 37.03
C ASP A 103 -4.13 17.74 35.78
N ASN A 104 -4.16 17.11 34.57
CA ASN A 104 -4.11 17.82 33.30
C ASN A 104 -5.34 18.71 33.13
N THR A 105 -5.24 19.75 32.29
CA THR A 105 -6.35 20.65 31.98
C THR A 105 -7.29 20.11 30.90
N LEU A 106 -8.49 20.62 30.82
CA LEU A 106 -9.42 20.36 29.76
C LEU A 106 -8.85 20.80 28.40
N GLN A 107 -8.02 21.88 28.40
CA GLN A 107 -7.30 22.30 27.19
C GLN A 107 -6.31 21.24 26.69
N ASP A 108 -5.61 20.55 27.62
CA ASP A 108 -4.70 19.44 27.23
C ASP A 108 -5.49 18.31 26.55
N ALA A 109 -6.66 18.00 27.09
CA ALA A 109 -7.54 16.97 26.52
C ALA A 109 -8.06 17.37 25.14
N ASP A 110 -8.51 18.62 24.97
CA ASP A 110 -9.00 19.14 23.69
C ASP A 110 -7.89 19.16 22.63
N ASN A 111 -6.71 19.66 22.99
CA ASN A 111 -5.53 19.69 22.12
C ASN A 111 -5.13 18.28 21.67
N LEU A 112 -5.12 17.30 22.60
CA LEU A 112 -4.79 15.92 22.30
C LEU A 112 -5.83 15.31 21.36
N MET A 113 -7.12 15.50 21.64
CA MET A 113 -8.22 15.01 20.81
C MET A 113 -8.20 15.64 19.41
N ALA A 114 -7.97 16.94 19.31
CA ALA A 114 -7.86 17.65 18.03
C ALA A 114 -6.66 17.18 17.21
N LYS A 115 -5.47 17.10 17.82
CA LYS A 115 -4.22 16.67 17.17
C LYS A 115 -4.33 15.28 16.56
N PHE A 116 -4.90 14.32 17.31
CA PHE A 116 -4.98 12.91 16.89
C PHE A 116 -6.35 12.52 16.35
N ARG A 117 -7.29 13.47 16.23
CA ARG A 117 -8.67 13.26 15.73
C ARG A 117 -9.41 12.15 16.47
N ILE A 118 -9.20 12.03 17.76
CA ILE A 118 -9.87 11.10 18.67
C ILE A 118 -10.99 11.81 19.44
N SER A 119 -12.01 11.07 19.86
CA SER A 119 -13.20 11.63 20.50
C SER A 119 -13.25 11.37 22.00
N GLY A 120 -12.15 10.95 22.61
CA GLY A 120 -12.05 10.78 24.06
C GLY A 120 -10.80 10.02 24.45
N VAL A 121 -10.39 10.23 25.69
CA VAL A 121 -9.10 9.82 26.24
C VAL A 121 -9.32 9.17 27.61
N PRO A 122 -8.81 7.95 27.87
CA PRO A 122 -8.72 7.38 29.21
C PRO A 122 -7.87 8.25 30.13
N ILE A 123 -8.27 8.35 31.38
CA ILE A 123 -7.56 9.08 32.41
C ILE A 123 -6.96 8.10 33.40
N THR A 124 -5.65 8.21 33.62
CA THR A 124 -4.91 7.30 34.49
C THR A 124 -4.15 8.02 35.59
N GLU A 125 -4.04 7.37 36.71
CA GLU A 125 -3.16 7.77 37.81
C GLU A 125 -2.21 6.62 38.13
N ASN A 126 -0.91 6.84 37.95
CA ASN A 126 0.12 5.79 38.08
C ASN A 126 -0.15 4.52 37.23
N GLY A 127 -0.72 4.70 36.02
CA GLY A 127 -1.08 3.60 35.10
C GLY A 127 -2.46 2.99 35.36
N ARG A 128 -3.08 3.22 36.52
CA ARG A 128 -4.41 2.74 36.87
C ARG A 128 -5.48 3.63 36.23
N LEU A 129 -6.46 3.02 35.59
CA LEU A 129 -7.59 3.74 35.01
C LEU A 129 -8.46 4.35 36.13
N VAL A 130 -8.64 5.67 36.11
CA VAL A 130 -9.46 6.42 37.09
C VAL A 130 -10.63 7.18 36.46
N GLY A 131 -10.64 7.29 35.13
CA GLY A 131 -11.71 8.00 34.43
C GLY A 131 -11.59 7.92 32.92
N ILE A 132 -12.54 8.55 32.26
CA ILE A 132 -12.52 8.81 30.82
C ILE A 132 -13.09 10.20 30.55
N ILE A 133 -12.46 10.95 29.64
CA ILE A 133 -12.98 12.23 29.14
C ILE A 133 -13.25 12.12 27.64
N THR A 134 -14.35 12.72 27.18
CA THR A 134 -14.80 12.63 25.79
C THR A 134 -15.22 14.00 25.26
N ASN A 135 -15.38 14.13 23.95
CA ASN A 135 -15.91 15.35 23.33
C ASN A 135 -17.30 15.75 23.87
N ARG A 136 -18.09 14.82 24.42
CA ARG A 136 -19.38 15.14 25.06
C ARG A 136 -19.17 15.92 26.33
N ASP A 137 -18.16 15.57 27.11
CA ASP A 137 -17.84 16.24 28.38
C ASP A 137 -17.30 17.65 28.14
N LEU A 138 -16.61 17.89 27.02
CA LEU A 138 -16.06 19.19 26.62
C LEU A 138 -17.06 20.09 25.87
N LYS A 139 -18.13 19.51 25.30
CA LYS A 139 -19.01 20.21 24.34
C LYS A 139 -19.66 21.47 24.86
N PHE A 140 -19.96 21.53 26.16
CA PHE A 140 -20.64 22.65 26.80
C PHE A 140 -19.75 23.38 27.79
N GLU A 141 -18.47 23.02 27.89
CA GLU A 141 -17.52 23.68 28.77
C GLU A 141 -17.04 24.99 28.15
N THR A 142 -16.89 25.98 29.00
CA THR A 142 -16.43 27.32 28.62
C THR A 142 -15.09 27.67 29.26
N ASP A 143 -14.72 26.98 30.35
CA ASP A 143 -13.46 27.17 31.07
C ASP A 143 -12.53 25.96 30.90
N PHE A 144 -11.69 26.01 29.90
CA PHE A 144 -10.72 24.96 29.59
C PHE A 144 -9.48 24.94 30.50
N THR A 145 -9.40 25.86 31.47
CA THR A 145 -8.33 25.86 32.48
C THR A 145 -8.62 24.91 33.65
N LYS A 146 -9.85 24.42 33.76
CA LYS A 146 -10.25 23.43 34.77
C LYS A 146 -9.44 22.14 34.62
N LYS A 147 -9.29 21.43 35.75
CA LYS A 147 -8.71 20.09 35.75
C LYS A 147 -9.65 19.05 35.12
N ILE A 148 -9.08 18.04 34.47
CA ILE A 148 -9.84 16.93 33.92
C ILE A 148 -10.67 16.22 34.96
N SER A 149 -10.14 16.09 36.20
CA SER A 149 -10.86 15.50 37.34
C SER A 149 -12.22 16.11 37.65
N GLU A 150 -12.45 17.38 37.26
CA GLU A 150 -13.71 18.08 37.50
C GLU A 150 -14.82 17.76 36.48
N SER A 151 -14.43 17.23 35.31
CA SER A 151 -15.36 17.00 34.18
C SER A 151 -15.34 15.57 33.64
N MET A 152 -14.36 14.73 34.02
CA MET A 152 -14.27 13.34 33.56
C MET A 152 -15.38 12.46 34.16
N THR A 153 -15.75 11.43 33.43
CA THR A 153 -16.56 10.32 33.98
C THR A 153 -15.63 9.40 34.80
N SER A 154 -15.82 9.36 36.12
CA SER A 154 -15.03 8.52 37.04
C SER A 154 -15.84 7.38 37.65
N GLU A 155 -17.18 7.53 37.76
CA GLU A 155 -18.07 6.53 38.31
C GLU A 155 -18.75 5.70 37.18
N GLY A 156 -18.99 4.42 37.46
CA GLY A 156 -19.67 3.54 36.52
C GLY A 156 -18.89 3.29 35.24
N LEU A 157 -17.56 3.30 35.30
CA LEU A 157 -16.69 2.98 34.17
C LEU A 157 -16.99 1.57 33.66
N ILE A 158 -17.27 1.49 32.37
CA ILE A 158 -17.44 0.19 31.68
C ILE A 158 -16.08 -0.19 31.12
N THR A 159 -15.55 -1.30 31.55
CA THR A 159 -14.24 -1.84 31.16
C THR A 159 -14.37 -3.31 30.75
N ALA A 160 -13.34 -3.83 30.13
CA ALA A 160 -13.21 -5.26 29.83
C ALA A 160 -11.78 -5.77 30.12
N PRO A 161 -11.59 -7.07 30.34
CA PRO A 161 -10.28 -7.65 30.56
C PRO A 161 -9.47 -7.74 29.26
N GLU A 162 -8.16 -7.90 29.38
CA GLU A 162 -7.31 -8.29 28.26
C GLU A 162 -7.77 -9.59 27.61
N GLY A 163 -7.60 -9.69 26.29
CA GLY A 163 -7.99 -10.88 25.51
C GLY A 163 -9.46 -10.93 25.10
N ILE A 164 -10.25 -9.90 25.42
CA ILE A 164 -11.66 -9.84 24.97
C ILE A 164 -11.73 -9.78 23.44
N THR A 165 -12.68 -10.50 22.87
CA THR A 165 -12.96 -10.44 21.43
C THR A 165 -13.74 -9.17 21.06
N LEU A 166 -13.61 -8.70 19.81
CA LEU A 166 -14.37 -7.54 19.34
C LEU A 166 -15.88 -7.77 19.33
N GLU A 167 -16.33 -9.01 19.12
CA GLU A 167 -17.74 -9.37 19.20
C GLU A 167 -18.30 -9.25 20.64
N GLU A 168 -17.53 -9.66 21.63
CA GLU A 168 -17.88 -9.48 23.05
C GLU A 168 -17.85 -8.00 23.43
N ALA A 169 -16.82 -7.27 23.00
CA ALA A 169 -16.72 -5.83 23.19
C ALA A 169 -17.91 -5.06 22.61
N LYS A 170 -18.36 -5.44 21.41
CA LYS A 170 -19.56 -4.89 20.77
C LYS A 170 -20.81 -5.10 21.62
N LYS A 171 -21.02 -6.30 22.20
CA LYS A 171 -22.14 -6.59 23.07
C LYS A 171 -22.12 -5.73 24.34
N ILE A 172 -20.93 -5.57 24.95
CA ILE A 172 -20.75 -4.72 26.14
C ILE A 172 -21.07 -3.26 25.81
N LEU A 173 -20.47 -2.71 24.73
CA LEU A 173 -20.68 -1.33 24.29
C LEU A 173 -22.15 -1.05 23.94
N ALA A 174 -22.80 -1.98 23.24
CA ALA A 174 -24.24 -1.87 22.90
C ALA A 174 -25.14 -1.86 24.15
N LYS A 175 -24.92 -2.79 25.09
CA LYS A 175 -25.68 -2.86 26.35
C LYS A 175 -25.47 -1.60 27.22
N ALA A 176 -24.23 -1.13 27.29
CA ALA A 176 -23.87 0.04 28.09
C ALA A 176 -24.20 1.37 27.38
N ARG A 177 -24.54 1.36 26.09
CA ARG A 177 -24.72 2.56 25.22
C ARG A 177 -23.52 3.51 25.28
N LYS A 178 -22.31 2.93 25.28
CA LYS A 178 -21.04 3.65 25.29
C LYS A 178 -20.33 3.43 23.96
N GLU A 179 -19.44 4.35 23.63
CA GLU A 179 -18.66 4.31 22.37
C GLU A 179 -17.22 3.83 22.57
N LYS A 180 -16.76 3.76 23.81
CA LYS A 180 -15.39 3.41 24.19
C LYS A 180 -15.37 2.42 25.33
N LEU A 181 -14.49 1.42 25.21
CA LEU A 181 -14.32 0.35 26.18
C LEU A 181 -12.83 0.27 26.55
N PRO A 182 -12.41 0.88 27.68
CA PRO A 182 -11.08 0.66 28.20
C PRO A 182 -10.85 -0.81 28.55
N ILE A 183 -9.69 -1.31 28.19
CA ILE A 183 -9.23 -2.67 28.52
C ILE A 183 -8.27 -2.53 29.70
N VAL A 184 -8.49 -3.32 30.73
CA VAL A 184 -7.71 -3.24 31.98
C VAL A 184 -7.23 -4.62 32.41
N ASP A 185 -6.12 -4.65 33.15
CA ASP A 185 -5.65 -5.86 33.85
C ASP A 185 -6.39 -6.06 35.20
N LYS A 186 -5.98 -7.07 35.95
CA LYS A 186 -6.55 -7.44 37.25
C LYS A 186 -6.40 -6.32 38.32
N ASP A 187 -5.37 -5.48 38.18
CA ASP A 187 -5.07 -4.36 39.06
C ASP A 187 -5.70 -3.06 38.57
N PHE A 188 -6.55 -3.14 37.56
CA PHE A 188 -7.22 -2.01 36.90
C PHE A 188 -6.29 -1.05 36.17
N ASN A 189 -5.08 -1.50 35.79
CA ASN A 189 -4.19 -0.71 34.95
C ASN A 189 -4.68 -0.73 33.50
N LEU A 190 -4.61 0.42 32.83
CA LEU A 190 -4.99 0.57 31.44
C LEU A 190 -4.04 -0.23 30.53
N LYS A 191 -4.59 -1.15 29.74
CA LYS A 191 -3.87 -2.00 28.78
C LYS A 191 -4.29 -1.76 27.34
N GLY A 192 -5.44 -1.14 27.14
CA GLY A 192 -5.93 -0.90 25.79
C GLY A 192 -7.23 -0.10 25.78
N LEU A 193 -7.69 0.16 24.57
CA LEU A 193 -8.96 0.83 24.31
C LEU A 193 -9.60 0.23 23.06
N ILE A 194 -10.88 -0.12 23.11
CA ILE A 194 -11.70 -0.49 21.96
C ILE A 194 -12.74 0.61 21.75
N THR A 195 -12.95 1.03 20.51
CA THR A 195 -14.03 1.97 20.17
C THR A 195 -15.06 1.34 19.25
N ILE A 196 -16.30 1.82 19.31
CA ILE A 196 -17.35 1.37 18.39
C ILE A 196 -16.98 1.61 16.93
N LYS A 197 -16.23 2.68 16.63
CA LYS A 197 -15.74 3.00 15.29
C LYS A 197 -14.79 1.94 14.74
N ASP A 198 -13.95 1.34 15.58
CA ASP A 198 -13.02 0.29 15.16
C ASP A 198 -13.78 -1.00 14.82
N ILE A 199 -14.82 -1.30 15.60
CA ILE A 199 -15.72 -2.42 15.33
C ILE A 199 -16.50 -2.21 14.01
N GLU A 200 -17.05 -1.01 13.80
CA GLU A 200 -17.75 -0.65 12.55
C GLU A 200 -16.86 -0.75 11.33
N LYS A 201 -15.60 -0.27 11.44
CA LYS A 201 -14.60 -0.39 10.35
C LYS A 201 -14.28 -1.84 10.03
N GLN A 202 -14.14 -2.70 11.03
CA GLN A 202 -13.88 -4.12 10.80
C GLN A 202 -15.04 -4.80 10.08
N ILE A 203 -16.29 -4.45 10.41
CA ILE A 203 -17.49 -4.94 9.72
C ILE A 203 -17.52 -4.43 8.28
N LYS A 204 -17.20 -3.14 8.08
CA LYS A 204 -17.21 -2.50 6.76
C LYS A 204 -16.10 -3.02 5.84
N TYR A 205 -14.92 -3.31 6.40
CA TYR A 205 -13.73 -3.70 5.66
C TYR A 205 -13.20 -5.07 6.12
N PRO A 206 -13.93 -6.16 5.86
CA PRO A 206 -13.57 -7.50 6.36
C PRO A 206 -12.28 -8.05 5.74
N LEU A 207 -11.85 -7.52 4.59
CA LEU A 207 -10.63 -7.92 3.90
C LEU A 207 -9.41 -7.06 4.27
N SER A 208 -9.52 -6.15 5.24
CA SER A 208 -8.40 -5.27 5.61
C SER A 208 -7.11 -6.07 5.87
N ALA A 209 -6.02 -5.61 5.26
CA ALA A 209 -4.68 -6.15 5.51
C ALA A 209 -4.14 -5.55 6.81
N LYS A 210 -3.93 -6.41 7.82
CA LYS A 210 -3.56 -6.01 9.18
C LYS A 210 -2.37 -6.81 9.69
N ASP A 211 -1.60 -6.18 10.58
CA ASP A 211 -0.57 -6.84 11.36
C ASP A 211 -1.16 -7.64 12.55
N ASP A 212 -0.29 -8.34 13.28
CA ASP A 212 -0.69 -9.17 14.43
C ASP A 212 -1.32 -8.36 15.58
N GLN A 213 -1.17 -7.04 15.58
CA GLN A 213 -1.80 -6.14 16.54
C GLN A 213 -3.12 -5.54 16.03
N GLY A 214 -3.58 -5.96 14.85
CA GLY A 214 -4.82 -5.47 14.24
C GLY A 214 -4.71 -4.09 13.61
N ARG A 215 -3.49 -3.55 13.42
CA ARG A 215 -3.24 -2.27 12.73
C ARG A 215 -3.09 -2.50 11.23
N LEU A 216 -3.51 -1.53 10.42
CA LEU A 216 -3.36 -1.61 8.97
C LEU A 216 -1.88 -1.78 8.55
N LEU A 217 -1.64 -2.64 7.56
CA LEU A 217 -0.32 -2.79 6.96
C LEU A 217 0.08 -1.54 6.19
N CYS A 218 1.34 -1.14 6.35
CA CYS A 218 1.92 0.02 5.68
C CYS A 218 3.37 -0.25 5.28
N GLY A 219 3.73 0.11 4.05
CA GLY A 219 5.11 0.12 3.61
C GLY A 219 5.62 1.54 3.36
N ALA A 220 6.93 1.70 3.28
CA ALA A 220 7.58 2.96 2.96
C ALA A 220 8.78 2.77 2.04
N GLY A 221 8.90 3.66 1.04
CA GLY A 221 10.03 3.71 0.14
C GLY A 221 11.24 4.39 0.76
N VAL A 222 12.42 3.85 0.52
CA VAL A 222 13.70 4.48 0.87
C VAL A 222 14.65 4.48 -0.33
N GLY A 223 15.51 5.49 -0.39
CA GLY A 223 16.60 5.58 -1.36
C GLY A 223 17.92 5.13 -0.74
N ILE A 224 19.02 5.42 -1.44
CA ILE A 224 20.38 5.04 -1.05
C ILE A 224 21.25 6.25 -0.65
N THR A 225 20.62 7.36 -0.26
CA THR A 225 21.32 8.57 0.23
C THR A 225 22.05 8.31 1.55
N GLY A 226 23.00 9.20 1.90
CA GLY A 226 23.80 9.05 3.11
C GLY A 226 23.02 8.89 4.42
N ASN A 227 21.80 9.44 4.48
CA ASN A 227 20.88 9.37 5.62
C ASN A 227 19.84 8.20 5.52
N MET A 228 20.06 7.23 4.63
CA MET A 228 19.15 6.11 4.45
C MET A 228 18.83 5.38 5.77
N MET A 229 19.85 5.05 6.57
CA MET A 229 19.64 4.31 7.81
C MET A 229 18.90 5.14 8.86
N GLU A 230 19.12 6.44 8.95
CA GLU A 230 18.35 7.34 9.80
C GLU A 230 16.85 7.34 9.42
N ARG A 231 16.55 7.36 8.11
CA ARG A 231 15.18 7.22 7.61
C ARG A 231 14.57 5.86 7.96
N VAL A 232 15.31 4.78 7.77
CA VAL A 232 14.85 3.43 8.16
C VAL A 232 14.58 3.36 9.67
N ASP A 233 15.46 3.93 10.51
CA ASP A 233 15.28 3.96 11.96
C ASP A 233 13.97 4.68 12.36
N ALA A 234 13.70 5.83 11.77
CA ALA A 234 12.47 6.58 12.02
C ALA A 234 11.21 5.83 11.57
N LEU A 235 11.28 5.14 10.41
CA LEU A 235 10.17 4.35 9.90
C LEU A 235 9.90 3.11 10.76
N VAL A 236 10.94 2.46 11.25
CA VAL A 236 10.83 1.33 12.20
C VAL A 236 10.21 1.80 13.52
N ALA A 237 10.63 2.95 14.05
CA ALA A 237 10.03 3.56 15.22
C ALA A 237 8.53 3.91 15.02
N ALA A 238 8.11 4.23 13.78
CA ALA A 238 6.72 4.41 13.40
C ALA A 238 5.97 3.09 13.11
N HIS A 239 6.61 1.93 13.34
CA HIS A 239 6.04 0.60 13.12
C HIS A 239 5.72 0.25 11.66
N VAL A 240 6.56 0.68 10.71
CA VAL A 240 6.43 0.26 9.32
C VAL A 240 6.54 -1.26 9.19
N ASP A 241 5.70 -1.89 8.35
CA ASP A 241 5.70 -3.34 8.19
C ASP A 241 6.73 -3.81 7.14
N VAL A 242 6.97 -2.99 6.12
CA VAL A 242 7.89 -3.32 5.02
C VAL A 242 8.60 -2.07 4.49
N ILE A 243 9.88 -2.20 4.26
CA ILE A 243 10.70 -1.19 3.58
C ILE A 243 10.88 -1.58 2.11
N VAL A 244 10.70 -0.61 1.22
CA VAL A 244 10.97 -0.77 -0.22
C VAL A 244 12.23 0.01 -0.57
N VAL A 245 13.33 -0.68 -0.84
CA VAL A 245 14.56 -0.08 -1.39
C VAL A 245 14.32 0.14 -2.88
N ASP A 246 14.02 1.39 -3.25
CA ASP A 246 13.48 1.76 -4.55
C ASP A 246 14.50 2.51 -5.41
N SER A 247 14.85 1.93 -6.55
CA SER A 247 15.83 2.47 -7.50
C SER A 247 15.40 2.21 -8.94
N ALA A 248 15.89 3.03 -9.86
CA ALA A 248 15.73 2.80 -11.30
C ALA A 248 16.52 1.56 -11.77
N HIS A 249 17.57 1.14 -11.03
CA HIS A 249 18.39 -0.03 -11.33
C HIS A 249 18.79 -0.77 -10.04
N GLY A 250 17.97 -1.76 -9.65
CA GLY A 250 18.17 -2.56 -8.44
C GLY A 250 19.40 -3.48 -8.49
N HIS A 251 19.84 -3.89 -9.68
CA HIS A 251 21.04 -4.72 -9.85
C HIS A 251 22.33 -3.87 -9.86
N SER A 252 22.50 -3.10 -8.80
CA SER A 252 23.69 -2.25 -8.61
C SER A 252 24.30 -2.47 -7.23
N LYS A 253 25.64 -2.32 -7.14
CA LYS A 253 26.38 -2.53 -5.89
C LYS A 253 25.78 -1.79 -4.70
N ASN A 254 25.44 -0.52 -4.88
CA ASN A 254 24.92 0.32 -3.79
C ASN A 254 23.56 -0.16 -3.28
N ILE A 255 22.71 -0.69 -4.15
CA ILE A 255 21.39 -1.27 -3.74
C ILE A 255 21.59 -2.58 -2.99
N LEU A 256 22.47 -3.46 -3.48
CA LEU A 256 22.78 -4.71 -2.78
C LEU A 256 23.36 -4.45 -1.39
N GLU A 257 24.26 -3.48 -1.26
CA GLU A 257 24.83 -3.07 0.04
C GLU A 257 23.77 -2.42 0.95
N ALA A 258 22.84 -1.63 0.39
CA ALA A 258 21.74 -1.04 1.16
C ALA A 258 20.85 -2.13 1.77
N VAL A 259 20.45 -3.13 0.98
CA VAL A 259 19.66 -4.27 1.48
C VAL A 259 20.40 -4.99 2.59
N LYS A 260 21.69 -5.31 2.39
CA LYS A 260 22.54 -5.97 3.42
C LYS A 260 22.62 -5.16 4.72
N LYS A 261 22.80 -3.83 4.62
CA LYS A 261 22.85 -2.94 5.81
C LYS A 261 21.54 -2.93 6.59
N ILE A 262 20.40 -2.84 5.90
CA ILE A 262 19.08 -2.85 6.54
C ILE A 262 18.87 -4.20 7.24
N LYS A 263 19.10 -5.31 6.54
CA LYS A 263 18.91 -6.66 7.10
C LYS A 263 19.87 -6.97 8.23
N ALA A 264 21.09 -6.43 8.21
CA ALA A 264 22.07 -6.59 9.32
C ALA A 264 21.60 -5.88 10.60
N LYS A 265 20.99 -4.70 10.49
CA LYS A 265 20.48 -3.96 11.66
C LYS A 265 19.10 -4.44 12.11
N TYR A 266 18.24 -4.80 11.17
CA TYR A 266 16.85 -5.21 11.39
C TYR A 266 16.57 -6.55 10.69
N PRO A 267 17.02 -7.70 11.23
CA PRO A 267 16.88 -9.00 10.56
C PRO A 267 15.44 -9.42 10.27
N ASP A 268 14.49 -9.04 11.14
CA ASP A 268 13.08 -9.40 11.03
C ASP A 268 12.26 -8.44 10.14
N LEU A 269 12.77 -7.22 9.90
CA LEU A 269 12.12 -6.25 9.04
C LEU A 269 12.04 -6.78 7.61
N GLN A 270 10.85 -6.75 7.02
CA GLN A 270 10.67 -7.18 5.65
C GLN A 270 11.19 -6.12 4.68
N VAL A 271 11.99 -6.55 3.70
CA VAL A 271 12.63 -5.67 2.72
C VAL A 271 12.30 -6.14 1.31
N ILE A 272 11.66 -5.26 0.56
CA ILE A 272 11.45 -5.38 -0.89
C ILE A 272 12.54 -4.57 -1.57
N ALA A 273 13.16 -5.10 -2.61
CA ALA A 273 14.17 -4.36 -3.36
C ALA A 273 13.91 -4.39 -4.87
N GLY A 274 14.27 -3.34 -5.56
CA GLY A 274 14.13 -3.19 -7.02
C GLY A 274 14.51 -1.79 -7.52
N ASN A 275 14.25 -1.48 -8.82
CA ASN A 275 13.62 -2.35 -9.79
C ASN A 275 14.64 -3.18 -10.56
N ILE A 276 14.22 -4.37 -10.95
CA ILE A 276 15.02 -5.30 -11.72
C ILE A 276 14.22 -5.82 -12.93
N ALA A 277 14.90 -6.52 -13.84
CA ALA A 277 14.25 -7.07 -15.03
C ALA A 277 14.86 -8.43 -15.50
N THR A 278 15.77 -9.02 -14.72
CA THR A 278 16.46 -10.27 -15.10
C THR A 278 16.58 -11.23 -13.92
N GLY A 279 16.67 -12.54 -14.22
CA GLY A 279 16.88 -13.57 -13.21
C GLY A 279 18.20 -13.39 -12.43
N ALA A 280 19.27 -12.97 -13.10
CA ALA A 280 20.54 -12.68 -12.43
C ALA A 280 20.43 -11.54 -11.38
N ALA A 281 19.62 -10.51 -11.68
CA ALA A 281 19.34 -9.43 -10.75
C ALA A 281 18.48 -9.92 -9.55
N ALA A 282 17.50 -10.80 -9.82
CA ALA A 282 16.71 -11.43 -8.77
C ALA A 282 17.61 -12.23 -7.82
N GLN A 283 18.50 -13.07 -8.35
CA GLN A 283 19.47 -13.83 -7.54
C GLN A 283 20.32 -12.90 -6.65
N ALA A 284 20.88 -11.84 -7.24
CA ALA A 284 21.74 -10.92 -6.50
C ALA A 284 21.00 -10.23 -5.34
N LEU A 285 19.74 -9.84 -5.50
CA LEU A 285 18.93 -9.24 -4.44
C LEU A 285 18.54 -10.27 -3.37
N ILE A 286 18.25 -11.51 -3.76
CA ILE A 286 17.97 -12.62 -2.83
C ILE A 286 19.20 -12.90 -1.96
N ASP A 287 20.38 -12.98 -2.58
CA ASP A 287 21.65 -13.19 -1.89
C ASP A 287 21.99 -12.02 -0.94
N ALA A 288 21.54 -10.82 -1.26
CA ALA A 288 21.66 -9.66 -0.38
C ALA A 288 20.67 -9.67 0.81
N GLY A 289 19.68 -10.57 0.81
CA GLY A 289 18.70 -10.75 1.88
C GLY A 289 17.33 -10.12 1.64
N ALA A 290 16.98 -9.76 0.39
CA ALA A 290 15.65 -9.26 0.08
C ALA A 290 14.55 -10.31 0.35
N ASP A 291 13.43 -9.87 0.92
CA ASP A 291 12.27 -10.71 1.26
C ASP A 291 11.23 -10.75 0.13
N ALA A 292 11.34 -9.85 -0.84
CA ALA A 292 10.65 -9.86 -2.13
C ALA A 292 11.43 -9.00 -3.13
N VAL A 293 11.24 -9.23 -4.42
CA VAL A 293 11.88 -8.45 -5.48
C VAL A 293 10.86 -7.76 -6.37
N LYS A 294 11.13 -6.50 -6.72
CA LYS A 294 10.24 -5.66 -7.51
C LYS A 294 10.74 -5.54 -8.94
N VAL A 295 9.91 -5.98 -9.91
CA VAL A 295 10.26 -6.18 -11.30
C VAL A 295 9.55 -5.16 -12.20
N GLY A 296 10.33 -4.43 -12.97
CA GLY A 296 9.83 -3.48 -13.96
C GLY A 296 10.82 -2.35 -14.23
N ILE A 297 11.47 -2.38 -15.40
CA ILE A 297 12.33 -1.30 -15.89
C ILE A 297 11.73 -0.72 -17.15
N GLY A 298 11.18 0.49 -17.01
CA GLY A 298 10.61 1.27 -18.10
C GLY A 298 9.18 0.94 -18.55
N PRO A 299 8.34 0.08 -17.89
CA PRO A 299 6.99 -0.19 -18.35
C PRO A 299 5.95 0.85 -17.92
N GLY A 300 6.27 1.72 -16.95
CA GLY A 300 5.32 2.71 -16.42
C GLY A 300 4.87 3.73 -17.47
N SER A 301 3.61 4.18 -17.40
CA SER A 301 3.00 5.10 -18.37
C SER A 301 3.67 6.48 -18.46
N ILE A 302 4.36 6.89 -17.38
CA ILE A 302 5.09 8.17 -17.30
C ILE A 302 6.62 7.99 -17.36
N CYS A 303 7.10 6.75 -17.59
CA CYS A 303 8.52 6.44 -17.63
C CYS A 303 9.06 6.60 -19.06
N THR A 304 10.21 7.29 -19.20
CA THR A 304 10.89 7.44 -20.48
C THR A 304 12.28 6.77 -20.50
N THR A 305 12.62 5.96 -19.53
CA THR A 305 13.92 5.26 -19.43
C THR A 305 14.25 4.49 -20.73
N ARG A 306 13.28 3.77 -21.29
CA ARG A 306 13.48 3.00 -22.54
C ARG A 306 13.78 3.88 -23.73
N VAL A 307 13.26 5.12 -23.77
CA VAL A 307 13.47 6.07 -24.86
C VAL A 307 14.73 6.87 -24.64
N VAL A 308 14.97 7.33 -23.41
CA VAL A 308 16.11 8.22 -23.08
C VAL A 308 17.41 7.44 -22.92
N ALA A 309 17.37 6.32 -22.21
CA ALA A 309 18.54 5.49 -21.93
C ALA A 309 18.68 4.25 -22.85
N GLY A 310 17.64 3.87 -23.58
CA GLY A 310 17.60 2.66 -24.40
C GLY A 310 17.58 1.35 -23.59
N ILE A 311 17.19 1.39 -22.32
CA ILE A 311 17.27 0.28 -21.37
C ILE A 311 15.87 -0.17 -20.97
N GLY A 312 15.66 -1.50 -20.92
CA GLY A 312 14.42 -2.11 -20.44
C GLY A 312 14.25 -3.54 -20.93
N VAL A 313 13.34 -4.24 -20.29
CA VAL A 313 12.86 -5.58 -20.71
C VAL A 313 11.33 -5.53 -20.72
N PRO A 314 10.66 -6.03 -21.77
CA PRO A 314 9.20 -6.13 -21.79
C PRO A 314 8.67 -6.93 -20.60
N GLN A 315 7.53 -6.50 -20.03
CA GLN A 315 7.18 -6.81 -18.65
C GLN A 315 6.86 -8.30 -18.41
N ILE A 316 6.21 -8.99 -19.32
CA ILE A 316 5.94 -10.45 -19.18
C ILE A 316 7.27 -11.22 -19.13
N THR A 317 8.19 -10.94 -20.06
CA THR A 317 9.53 -11.56 -20.06
C THR A 317 10.26 -11.27 -18.75
N ALA A 318 10.28 -10.01 -18.29
CA ALA A 318 10.95 -9.63 -17.06
C ALA A 318 10.40 -10.39 -15.83
N ILE A 319 9.06 -10.50 -15.72
CA ILE A 319 8.42 -11.22 -14.62
C ILE A 319 8.79 -12.72 -14.68
N MET A 320 8.66 -13.35 -15.85
CA MET A 320 8.98 -14.78 -16.02
C MET A 320 10.44 -15.09 -15.68
N ASP A 321 11.39 -14.29 -16.18
CA ASP A 321 12.82 -14.48 -15.93
C ASP A 321 13.17 -14.35 -14.44
N CYS A 322 12.62 -13.34 -13.78
CA CYS A 322 12.82 -13.16 -12.35
C CYS A 322 12.13 -14.26 -11.53
N TYR A 323 10.92 -14.66 -11.90
CA TYR A 323 10.17 -15.70 -11.20
C TYR A 323 10.85 -17.07 -11.33
N ALA A 324 11.42 -17.40 -12.49
CA ALA A 324 12.15 -18.65 -12.68
C ALA A 324 13.26 -18.87 -11.63
N VAL A 325 13.90 -17.80 -11.16
CA VAL A 325 14.90 -17.83 -10.11
C VAL A 325 14.26 -17.72 -8.72
N ALA A 326 13.41 -16.73 -8.51
CA ALA A 326 12.90 -16.37 -7.18
C ALA A 326 12.03 -17.47 -6.53
N ARG A 327 11.31 -18.26 -7.35
CA ARG A 327 10.46 -19.36 -6.86
C ARG A 327 11.25 -20.45 -6.13
N GLU A 328 12.50 -20.70 -6.55
CA GLU A 328 13.37 -21.70 -5.91
C GLU A 328 13.73 -21.33 -4.47
N TYR A 329 13.62 -20.05 -4.11
CA TYR A 329 13.88 -19.50 -2.79
C TYR A 329 12.59 -19.12 -2.02
N GLY A 330 11.42 -19.36 -2.60
CA GLY A 330 10.14 -18.91 -2.05
C GLY A 330 10.02 -17.37 -1.93
N ILE A 331 10.70 -16.62 -2.82
CA ILE A 331 10.70 -15.15 -2.83
C ILE A 331 9.60 -14.65 -3.76
N PRO A 332 8.63 -13.85 -3.24
CA PRO A 332 7.58 -13.26 -4.07
C PRO A 332 8.11 -12.25 -5.09
N ILE A 333 7.45 -12.18 -6.24
CA ILE A 333 7.66 -11.20 -7.30
C ILE A 333 6.59 -10.11 -7.20
N ILE A 334 7.00 -8.85 -7.21
CA ILE A 334 6.11 -7.70 -7.35
C ILE A 334 6.22 -7.19 -8.78
N ALA A 335 5.15 -7.31 -9.55
CA ALA A 335 5.06 -6.79 -10.91
C ALA A 335 4.76 -5.29 -10.87
N ASP A 336 5.72 -4.45 -11.22
CA ASP A 336 5.63 -3.00 -11.11
C ASP A 336 5.59 -2.32 -12.48
N GLY A 337 4.46 -1.70 -12.78
CA GLY A 337 4.25 -0.87 -13.97
C GLY A 337 3.69 -1.61 -15.19
N GLY A 338 3.19 -0.83 -16.13
CA GLY A 338 2.64 -1.29 -17.41
C GLY A 338 1.19 -1.76 -17.36
N ILE A 339 0.57 -1.83 -16.20
CA ILE A 339 -0.81 -2.29 -16.02
C ILE A 339 -1.80 -1.15 -16.30
N LYS A 340 -2.67 -1.35 -17.28
CA LYS A 340 -3.71 -0.42 -17.75
C LYS A 340 -5.12 -0.94 -17.47
N TYR A 341 -5.30 -2.27 -17.43
CA TYR A 341 -6.58 -2.96 -17.28
C TYR A 341 -6.46 -4.14 -16.31
N SER A 342 -7.57 -4.59 -15.77
CA SER A 342 -7.63 -5.72 -14.84
C SER A 342 -7.11 -7.04 -15.46
N GLY A 343 -7.32 -7.26 -16.76
CA GLY A 343 -6.81 -8.43 -17.47
C GLY A 343 -5.27 -8.53 -17.45
N GLU A 344 -4.57 -7.38 -17.37
CA GLU A 344 -3.11 -7.37 -17.28
C GLU A 344 -2.61 -7.78 -15.87
N ILE A 345 -3.42 -7.57 -14.82
CA ILE A 345 -3.16 -8.13 -13.48
C ILE A 345 -3.18 -9.66 -13.56
N THR A 346 -4.19 -10.23 -14.24
CA THR A 346 -4.29 -11.68 -14.43
C THR A 346 -3.07 -12.22 -15.18
N LYS A 347 -2.65 -11.53 -16.25
CA LYS A 347 -1.44 -11.89 -17.03
C LYS A 347 -0.16 -11.77 -16.20
N ALA A 348 -0.01 -10.70 -15.39
CA ALA A 348 1.15 -10.50 -14.53
C ALA A 348 1.28 -11.63 -13.49
N ILE A 349 0.17 -12.04 -12.87
CA ILE A 349 0.14 -13.14 -11.90
C ILE A 349 0.46 -14.46 -12.61
N ALA A 350 -0.19 -14.77 -13.73
CA ALA A 350 0.10 -15.98 -14.49
C ALA A 350 1.56 -16.07 -14.96
N ALA A 351 2.24 -14.93 -15.20
CA ALA A 351 3.66 -14.86 -15.51
C ALA A 351 4.58 -15.11 -14.30
N GLY A 352 4.05 -15.16 -13.07
CA GLY A 352 4.80 -15.40 -11.84
C GLY A 352 4.73 -14.26 -10.80
N GLY A 353 4.01 -13.15 -11.08
CA GLY A 353 3.79 -12.08 -10.12
C GLY A 353 2.95 -12.52 -8.93
N SER A 354 3.34 -12.16 -7.72
CA SER A 354 2.56 -12.38 -6.51
C SER A 354 1.69 -11.19 -6.18
N VAL A 355 2.19 -9.97 -6.43
CA VAL A 355 1.51 -8.70 -6.20
C VAL A 355 1.78 -7.76 -7.37
N CYS A 356 0.82 -6.93 -7.72
CA CYS A 356 0.95 -5.90 -8.75
C CYS A 356 1.06 -4.52 -8.09
N MET A 357 2.15 -3.80 -8.36
CA MET A 357 2.28 -2.39 -7.98
C MET A 357 1.77 -1.51 -9.11
N MET A 358 0.92 -0.56 -8.78
CA MET A 358 0.30 0.34 -9.76
C MET A 358 0.38 1.79 -9.33
N GLY A 359 0.73 2.66 -10.28
CA GLY A 359 0.76 4.12 -10.12
C GLY A 359 -0.44 4.78 -10.80
N SER A 360 -0.49 4.76 -12.14
CA SER A 360 -1.52 5.45 -12.94
C SER A 360 -2.95 5.02 -12.61
N MET A 361 -3.15 3.75 -12.25
CA MET A 361 -4.47 3.24 -11.90
C MET A 361 -5.06 3.91 -10.65
N PHE A 362 -4.21 4.32 -9.70
CA PHE A 362 -4.61 4.94 -8.44
C PHE A 362 -4.37 6.45 -8.40
N ALA A 363 -3.54 7.00 -9.27
CA ALA A 363 -3.22 8.43 -9.29
C ALA A 363 -4.46 9.32 -9.49
N GLY A 364 -5.50 8.83 -10.18
CA GLY A 364 -6.77 9.53 -10.38
C GLY A 364 -7.77 9.42 -9.23
N CYS A 365 -7.47 8.65 -8.18
CA CYS A 365 -8.39 8.44 -7.06
C CYS A 365 -8.36 9.62 -6.07
N ASP A 366 -9.44 9.79 -5.32
CA ASP A 366 -9.58 10.85 -4.30
C ASP A 366 -8.46 10.82 -3.25
N GLU A 367 -8.04 9.63 -2.89
CA GLU A 367 -7.06 9.40 -1.82
C GLU A 367 -5.62 9.65 -2.24
N SER A 368 -5.33 9.79 -3.54
CA SER A 368 -3.99 10.16 -4.01
C SER A 368 -3.68 11.63 -3.69
N PRO A 369 -2.39 11.98 -3.40
CA PRO A 369 -2.02 13.35 -3.05
C PRO A 369 -1.95 14.32 -4.23
N GLY A 370 -1.98 13.83 -5.47
CA GLY A 370 -1.94 14.66 -6.69
C GLY A 370 -3.06 15.72 -6.70
N GLN A 371 -2.72 16.93 -7.12
CA GLN A 371 -3.67 18.04 -7.16
C GLN A 371 -4.76 17.82 -8.20
N PHE A 372 -5.95 18.35 -7.93
CA PHE A 372 -7.03 18.37 -8.90
C PHE A 372 -6.79 19.44 -9.99
N GLU A 373 -7.05 19.06 -11.21
CA GLU A 373 -7.10 19.97 -12.37
C GLU A 373 -8.44 19.88 -13.08
N LEU A 374 -8.96 21.04 -13.52
CA LEU A 374 -10.10 21.10 -14.43
C LEU A 374 -9.58 21.38 -15.84
N TYR A 375 -9.83 20.47 -16.78
CA TYR A 375 -9.42 20.62 -18.16
C TYR A 375 -10.58 20.23 -19.10
N GLN A 376 -10.92 21.09 -20.02
CA GLN A 376 -12.05 20.89 -20.97
C GLN A 376 -13.35 20.44 -20.28
N GLY A 377 -13.67 21.01 -19.10
CA GLY A 377 -14.88 20.70 -18.34
C GLY A 377 -14.84 19.36 -17.58
N ARG A 378 -13.73 18.60 -17.62
CA ARG A 378 -13.56 17.33 -16.92
C ARG A 378 -12.54 17.47 -15.79
N LYS A 379 -12.74 16.68 -14.73
CA LYS A 379 -11.79 16.61 -13.60
C LYS A 379 -10.65 15.64 -13.90
N TYR A 380 -9.46 16.07 -13.59
CA TYR A 380 -8.22 15.30 -13.66
C TYR A 380 -7.45 15.43 -12.36
N LYS A 381 -6.44 14.56 -12.17
CA LYS A 381 -5.43 14.71 -11.12
C LYS A 381 -4.04 14.73 -11.74
N VAL A 382 -3.15 15.54 -11.17
CA VAL A 382 -1.74 15.57 -11.55
C VAL A 382 -1.11 14.23 -11.25
N TYR A 383 -0.37 13.71 -12.22
CA TYR A 383 0.40 12.48 -12.10
C TYR A 383 1.76 12.66 -12.74
N ARG A 384 2.82 12.33 -12.01
CA ARG A 384 4.18 12.49 -12.51
C ARG A 384 5.08 11.29 -12.19
N GLY A 385 6.06 11.05 -13.10
CA GLY A 385 7.10 10.07 -12.89
C GLY A 385 8.11 10.54 -11.85
N MET A 386 8.66 9.60 -11.08
CA MET A 386 9.74 9.89 -10.13
C MET A 386 11.01 10.35 -10.83
N GLY A 387 11.16 10.08 -12.14
CA GLY A 387 12.22 10.59 -13.01
C GLY A 387 11.89 11.92 -13.73
N SER A 388 10.77 12.56 -13.44
CA SER A 388 10.46 13.91 -13.94
C SER A 388 11.32 14.95 -13.26
N ILE A 389 11.49 16.11 -13.90
CA ILE A 389 12.32 17.20 -13.36
C ILE A 389 11.83 17.61 -11.97
N ALA A 390 10.52 17.89 -11.83
CA ALA A 390 9.96 18.33 -10.57
C ALA A 390 10.06 17.27 -9.47
N ALA A 391 9.85 15.98 -9.78
CA ALA A 391 10.04 14.92 -8.79
C ALA A 391 11.50 14.77 -8.35
N MET A 392 12.46 14.90 -9.28
CA MET A 392 13.89 14.87 -8.97
C MET A 392 14.33 16.07 -8.12
N GLU A 393 13.83 17.26 -8.39
CA GLU A 393 14.09 18.46 -7.58
C GLU A 393 13.54 18.33 -6.15
N ASN A 394 12.47 17.55 -5.97
CA ASN A 394 11.83 17.31 -4.68
C ASN A 394 12.36 16.06 -3.92
N GLY A 395 13.41 15.40 -4.39
CA GLY A 395 14.09 14.36 -3.61
C GLY A 395 14.31 13.01 -4.30
N SER A 396 13.92 12.80 -5.57
CA SER A 396 14.10 11.52 -6.27
C SER A 396 15.36 11.40 -7.13
N LYS A 397 16.31 12.36 -7.04
CA LYS A 397 17.58 12.34 -7.79
C LYS A 397 18.40 11.07 -7.56
N ASP A 398 18.43 10.57 -6.34
CA ASP A 398 19.16 9.36 -5.95
C ASP A 398 18.62 8.09 -6.63
N ARG A 399 17.33 8.03 -6.92
CA ARG A 399 16.72 6.94 -7.67
C ARG A 399 17.35 6.75 -9.05
N TYR A 400 17.78 7.84 -9.68
CA TYR A 400 18.36 7.90 -11.02
C TYR A 400 19.87 8.18 -11.02
N PHE A 401 20.54 8.03 -9.87
CA PHE A 401 21.98 8.25 -9.71
C PHE A 401 22.45 9.66 -10.09
N GLN A 402 21.59 10.67 -9.90
CA GLN A 402 21.85 12.06 -10.29
C GLN A 402 21.97 13.03 -9.11
N THR A 403 22.31 12.54 -7.92
CA THR A 403 22.40 13.34 -6.68
C THR A 403 23.31 14.55 -6.83
N ASP A 404 24.48 14.37 -7.47
CA ASP A 404 25.51 15.40 -7.66
C ASP A 404 25.44 16.09 -9.03
N ALA A 405 24.40 15.81 -9.83
CA ALA A 405 24.28 16.35 -11.18
C ALA A 405 24.00 17.88 -11.15
N LYS A 406 24.79 18.65 -11.86
CA LYS A 406 24.57 20.09 -12.06
C LYS A 406 23.37 20.39 -12.94
N LYS A 407 23.04 19.48 -13.87
CA LYS A 407 21.88 19.55 -14.76
C LYS A 407 21.26 18.17 -14.83
N LEU A 408 19.95 18.09 -14.63
CA LEU A 408 19.22 16.82 -14.60
C LEU A 408 18.94 16.32 -16.02
N VAL A 409 18.99 14.99 -16.19
CA VAL A 409 18.52 14.27 -17.38
C VAL A 409 17.26 13.49 -16.95
N PRO A 410 16.05 13.95 -17.28
CA PRO A 410 14.84 13.30 -16.85
C PRO A 410 14.61 11.96 -17.58
N GLU A 411 14.14 10.97 -16.84
CA GLU A 411 13.67 9.67 -17.33
C GLU A 411 12.16 9.46 -17.05
N GLY A 412 11.43 10.52 -16.95
CA GLY A 412 9.99 10.54 -16.72
C GLY A 412 9.36 11.88 -17.10
N VAL A 413 8.07 11.84 -17.31
CA VAL A 413 7.26 13.01 -17.65
C VAL A 413 6.25 13.33 -16.56
N GLU A 414 5.67 14.53 -16.66
CA GLU A 414 4.55 14.99 -15.88
C GLU A 414 3.32 15.08 -16.76
N GLY A 415 2.17 14.73 -16.22
CA GLY A 415 0.90 14.77 -16.91
C GLY A 415 -0.27 14.74 -15.96
N ARG A 416 -1.43 14.43 -16.49
CA ARG A 416 -2.65 14.28 -15.73
C ARG A 416 -3.34 12.97 -16.09
N VAL A 417 -4.07 12.42 -15.14
CA VAL A 417 -4.95 11.25 -15.34
C VAL A 417 -6.37 11.63 -15.03
N ALA A 418 -7.31 10.99 -15.70
CA ALA A 418 -8.73 11.21 -15.44
C ALA A 418 -9.05 10.90 -13.96
N TYR A 419 -9.90 11.75 -13.37
CA TYR A 419 -10.43 11.51 -12.02
C TYR A 419 -11.30 10.25 -12.01
N LYS A 420 -11.11 9.39 -10.99
CA LYS A 420 -11.73 8.07 -10.89
C LYS A 420 -12.64 7.86 -9.66
N GLY A 421 -12.78 8.88 -8.78
CA GLY A 421 -13.52 8.73 -7.52
C GLY A 421 -12.72 7.99 -6.46
N LEU A 422 -13.39 7.21 -5.63
CA LEU A 422 -12.77 6.50 -4.52
C LEU A 422 -11.92 5.30 -4.97
N VAL A 423 -10.85 5.05 -4.24
CA VAL A 423 -9.98 3.87 -4.48
C VAL A 423 -10.75 2.56 -4.36
N GLU A 424 -11.73 2.48 -3.44
CA GLU A 424 -12.52 1.27 -3.23
C GLU A 424 -13.28 0.84 -4.50
N ASP A 425 -13.82 1.79 -5.26
CA ASP A 425 -14.52 1.50 -6.53
C ASP A 425 -13.55 0.98 -7.59
N THR A 426 -12.37 1.60 -7.70
CA THR A 426 -11.32 1.16 -8.62
C THR A 426 -10.85 -0.25 -8.27
N VAL A 427 -10.56 -0.53 -7.00
CA VAL A 427 -10.13 -1.86 -6.53
C VAL A 427 -11.21 -2.90 -6.77
N PHE A 428 -12.49 -2.57 -6.53
CA PHE A 428 -13.60 -3.47 -6.78
C PHE A 428 -13.64 -3.94 -8.24
N GLN A 429 -13.51 -3.00 -9.21
CA GLN A 429 -13.49 -3.32 -10.64
C GLN A 429 -12.27 -4.17 -11.02
N LEU A 430 -11.09 -3.83 -10.51
CA LEU A 430 -9.85 -4.56 -10.80
C LEU A 430 -9.88 -5.99 -10.26
N MET A 431 -10.37 -6.18 -9.03
CA MET A 431 -10.49 -7.51 -8.43
C MET A 431 -11.60 -8.33 -9.07
N GLY A 432 -12.69 -7.69 -9.50
CA GLY A 432 -13.73 -8.34 -10.30
C GLY A 432 -13.17 -8.90 -11.60
N GLY A 433 -12.37 -8.10 -12.33
CA GLY A 433 -11.71 -8.54 -13.56
C GLY A 433 -10.70 -9.67 -13.33
N LEU A 434 -9.90 -9.60 -12.26
CA LEU A 434 -8.98 -10.69 -11.89
C LEU A 434 -9.74 -11.99 -11.58
N ARG A 435 -10.79 -11.94 -10.76
CA ARG A 435 -11.64 -13.10 -10.45
C ARG A 435 -12.26 -13.69 -11.71
N SER A 436 -12.70 -12.85 -12.65
CA SER A 436 -13.22 -13.30 -13.94
C SER A 436 -12.15 -14.04 -14.73
N GLY A 437 -10.95 -13.47 -14.86
CA GLY A 437 -9.82 -14.11 -15.55
C GLY A 437 -9.41 -15.46 -14.94
N MET A 438 -9.33 -15.51 -13.60
CA MET A 438 -9.05 -16.76 -12.88
C MET A 438 -10.15 -17.80 -13.07
N GLY A 439 -11.41 -17.38 -13.09
CA GLY A 439 -12.55 -18.24 -13.42
C GLY A 439 -12.43 -18.86 -14.80
N TYR A 440 -12.07 -18.08 -15.83
CA TYR A 440 -11.81 -18.60 -17.19
C TYR A 440 -10.62 -19.56 -17.25
N CYS A 441 -9.61 -19.39 -16.39
CA CYS A 441 -8.45 -20.28 -16.30
C CYS A 441 -8.71 -21.53 -15.43
N GLY A 442 -9.85 -21.60 -14.72
CA GLY A 442 -10.19 -22.71 -13.83
C GLY A 442 -9.34 -22.75 -12.56
N THR A 443 -8.84 -21.60 -12.08
CA THR A 443 -7.91 -21.51 -10.94
C THR A 443 -8.57 -20.90 -9.71
N LYS A 444 -8.36 -21.51 -8.53
CA LYS A 444 -9.02 -21.14 -7.27
C LYS A 444 -8.25 -20.11 -6.45
N ASN A 445 -6.94 -20.01 -6.69
CA ASN A 445 -6.04 -19.13 -5.94
C ASN A 445 -4.89 -18.64 -6.82
N ILE A 446 -4.11 -17.70 -6.28
CA ILE A 446 -3.00 -17.04 -7.00
C ILE A 446 -1.93 -18.06 -7.45
N GLU A 447 -1.59 -19.02 -6.60
CA GLU A 447 -0.53 -20.00 -6.94
C GLU A 447 -0.98 -20.94 -8.07
N GLU A 448 -2.23 -21.40 -8.06
CA GLU A 448 -2.77 -22.20 -9.18
C GLU A 448 -2.74 -21.43 -10.51
N LEU A 449 -2.98 -20.12 -10.50
CA LEU A 449 -2.88 -19.30 -11.72
C LEU A 449 -1.44 -19.21 -12.24
N LYS A 450 -0.44 -19.10 -11.36
CA LYS A 450 0.97 -19.14 -11.74
C LYS A 450 1.38 -20.48 -12.35
N GLU A 451 0.88 -21.57 -11.79
CA GLU A 451 1.23 -22.94 -12.22
C GLU A 451 0.51 -23.36 -13.51
N ASN A 452 -0.77 -23.01 -13.62
CA ASN A 452 -1.65 -23.54 -14.67
C ASN A 452 -1.96 -22.53 -15.79
N GLY A 453 -1.62 -21.25 -15.62
CA GLY A 453 -1.83 -20.22 -16.64
C GLY A 453 -1.06 -20.52 -17.93
N LYS A 454 -1.76 -20.51 -19.08
CA LYS A 454 -1.16 -20.75 -20.39
C LYS A 454 -1.35 -19.54 -21.27
N PHE A 455 -0.26 -19.07 -21.85
CA PHE A 455 -0.29 -17.94 -22.76
C PHE A 455 -0.30 -18.39 -24.23
N VAL A 456 -1.01 -17.63 -25.05
CA VAL A 456 -0.86 -17.61 -26.50
C VAL A 456 -0.33 -16.25 -26.91
N LYS A 457 0.68 -16.23 -27.78
CA LYS A 457 1.21 -15.01 -28.38
C LYS A 457 0.24 -14.51 -29.43
N ILE A 458 -0.01 -13.22 -29.47
CA ILE A 458 -0.95 -12.59 -30.40
C ILE A 458 -0.26 -11.57 -31.31
N SER A 459 -0.89 -11.26 -32.44
CA SER A 459 -0.45 -10.21 -33.35
C SER A 459 -1.06 -8.85 -32.99
N ALA A 460 -0.55 -7.78 -33.60
CA ALA A 460 -1.14 -6.47 -33.49
C ALA A 460 -2.60 -6.41 -34.02
N ALA A 461 -2.96 -7.27 -34.96
CA ALA A 461 -4.33 -7.42 -35.44
C ALA A 461 -5.25 -8.01 -34.36
N ALA A 462 -4.79 -9.06 -33.67
CA ALA A 462 -5.52 -9.68 -32.56
C ALA A 462 -5.62 -8.74 -31.36
N LEU A 463 -4.62 -7.90 -31.10
CA LEU A 463 -4.73 -6.86 -30.06
C LEU A 463 -5.88 -5.87 -30.37
N ARG A 464 -6.01 -5.44 -31.63
CA ARG A 464 -7.11 -4.58 -32.06
C ARG A 464 -8.47 -5.27 -31.94
N GLU A 465 -8.55 -6.56 -32.31
CA GLU A 465 -9.74 -7.40 -32.12
C GLU A 465 -10.14 -7.52 -30.65
N SER A 466 -9.20 -7.43 -29.70
CA SER A 466 -9.44 -7.53 -28.27
C SER A 466 -10.13 -6.31 -27.67
N HIS A 467 -10.15 -5.17 -28.37
CA HIS A 467 -10.85 -3.96 -27.95
C HIS A 467 -12.18 -3.81 -28.72
N PRO A 468 -13.18 -3.11 -28.15
CA PRO A 468 -14.38 -2.77 -28.89
C PRO A 468 -14.04 -2.09 -30.23
N HIS A 469 -14.55 -2.63 -31.33
CA HIS A 469 -14.31 -2.14 -32.68
C HIS A 469 -15.61 -2.14 -33.47
N ASP A 470 -15.65 -1.33 -34.54
CA ASP A 470 -16.83 -1.17 -35.45
C ASP A 470 -18.12 -0.68 -34.75
N ILE A 471 -17.99 -0.01 -33.59
CA ILE A 471 -19.07 0.61 -32.83
C ILE A 471 -18.64 1.98 -32.28
N HIS A 472 -19.62 2.85 -32.02
CA HIS A 472 -19.42 4.02 -31.20
C HIS A 472 -19.90 3.74 -29.78
N ILE A 473 -19.00 3.87 -28.77
CA ILE A 473 -19.34 3.69 -27.36
C ILE A 473 -20.23 4.88 -26.95
N THR A 474 -21.49 4.63 -26.65
CA THR A 474 -22.44 5.65 -26.19
C THR A 474 -22.53 5.76 -24.67
N LYS A 475 -22.07 4.71 -23.96
CA LYS A 475 -21.99 4.66 -22.50
C LYS A 475 -20.74 3.88 -22.10
N GLU A 476 -19.83 4.55 -21.42
CA GLU A 476 -18.61 3.93 -20.90
C GLU A 476 -18.93 2.89 -19.80
N ALA A 477 -18.16 1.81 -19.77
CA ALA A 477 -18.19 0.85 -18.67
C ALA A 477 -17.28 1.34 -17.53
N PRO A 478 -17.57 1.06 -16.26
CA PRO A 478 -16.76 1.52 -15.13
C PRO A 478 -15.32 0.97 -15.14
N ASN A 479 -15.08 -0.10 -15.91
CA ASN A 479 -13.78 -0.80 -16.01
C ASN A 479 -13.16 -0.70 -17.42
N TYR A 480 -13.77 0.05 -18.32
CA TYR A 480 -13.25 0.27 -19.67
C TYR A 480 -13.55 1.69 -20.14
N SER A 481 -12.51 2.42 -20.47
CA SER A 481 -12.57 3.70 -21.19
C SER A 481 -11.69 3.60 -22.43
N SER A 482 -12.15 4.15 -23.55
CA SER A 482 -11.27 4.36 -24.71
C SER A 482 -10.20 5.37 -24.32
N ALA A 483 -8.93 5.01 -24.48
CA ALA A 483 -7.88 6.01 -24.44
C ALA A 483 -8.06 6.92 -25.67
N ASP A 484 -8.45 8.18 -25.46
CA ASP A 484 -8.33 9.24 -26.45
C ASP A 484 -6.89 9.74 -26.50
#